data_b9a3b9c075310a5e3cf1a2e66967797a
#
_entry.id   b9a3b9c075310a5e3cf1a2e66967797a
#
_cell.length_a   1.000
_cell.length_b   1.000
_cell.length_c   1.000
_cell.angle_alpha   90.00
_cell.angle_beta   90.00
_cell.angle_gamma   90.00
#
_symmetry.space_group_name_H-M   'P 1'
#
loop_
_entity.id
_entity.type
_entity.pdbx_description
1 polymer ?
#
loop_
_entity_poly.entity_id
_entity_poly.type
_entity_poly.pdbx_seq_one_letter_code
_entity_poly.pdbx_strand_id
1 'polypeptide(L)'
;MSYETEFMKEFEEWIKTQVMINEMALEESKKVFDEDQDERAKIAMIRYESRLDAYQFLQGKFENFHAGKGFNDLPDGLFGERKY
;
A
#
# COMPACT_ATOMS: atom_id res chain seq x y z
N MET A 1 -11.32 -0.59 -26.16
CA MET A 1 -10.18 -0.84 -25.28
C MET A 1 -9.98 -2.33 -25.13
N SER A 2 -8.74 -2.75 -24.96
CA SER A 2 -8.45 -4.17 -24.81
C SER A 2 -8.81 -4.66 -23.42
N TYR A 3 -8.99 -5.97 -23.31
CA TYR A 3 -9.21 -6.63 -22.03
C TYR A 3 -8.06 -6.34 -21.05
N GLU A 4 -6.84 -6.41 -21.55
CA GLU A 4 -5.65 -6.19 -20.72
C GLU A 4 -5.63 -4.77 -20.14
N THR A 5 -5.99 -3.78 -20.94
CA THR A 5 -6.03 -2.39 -20.49
C THR A 5 -7.07 -2.21 -19.39
N GLU A 6 -8.24 -2.79 -19.58
CA GLU A 6 -9.32 -2.74 -18.59
C GLU A 6 -8.90 -3.45 -17.30
N PHE A 7 -8.30 -4.63 -17.43
CA PHE A 7 -7.85 -5.41 -16.29
C PHE A 7 -6.81 -4.63 -15.48
N MET A 8 -5.84 -4.03 -16.17
CA MET A 8 -4.78 -3.28 -15.51
C MET A 8 -5.32 -2.06 -14.77
N LYS A 9 -6.28 -1.39 -15.38
CA LYS A 9 -6.93 -0.23 -14.75
C LYS A 9 -7.67 -0.63 -13.48
N GLU A 10 -8.43 -1.71 -13.55
CA GLU A 10 -9.18 -2.19 -12.40
C GLU A 10 -8.25 -2.70 -11.30
N PHE A 11 -7.15 -3.34 -11.68
CA PHE A 11 -6.15 -3.80 -10.74
C PHE A 11 -5.54 -2.62 -9.99
N GLU A 12 -5.15 -1.58 -10.71
CA GLU A 12 -4.58 -0.40 -10.08
C GLU A 12 -5.57 0.27 -9.12
N GLU A 13 -6.82 0.39 -9.53
CA GLU A 13 -7.87 0.97 -8.70
C GLU A 13 -8.11 0.14 -7.44
N TRP A 14 -8.08 -1.19 -7.59
CA TRP A 14 -8.23 -2.09 -6.46
C TRP A 14 -7.09 -1.91 -5.45
N ILE A 15 -5.86 -1.78 -5.94
CA ILE A 15 -4.70 -1.56 -5.08
C ILE A 15 -4.84 -0.25 -4.31
N LYS A 16 -5.26 0.82 -4.98
CA LYS A 16 -5.48 2.11 -4.31
C LYS A 16 -6.50 1.98 -3.19
N THR A 17 -7.55 1.21 -3.44
CA THR A 17 -8.59 0.97 -2.44
C THR A 17 -8.02 0.19 -1.26
N GLN A 18 -7.20 -0.83 -1.52
CA GLN A 18 -6.59 -1.62 -0.46
C GLN A 18 -5.63 -0.78 0.39
N VAL A 19 -4.87 0.11 -0.22
CA VAL A 19 -4.00 1.03 0.51
C VAL A 19 -4.84 1.89 1.46
N MET A 20 -5.90 2.48 0.95
CA MET A 20 -6.78 3.34 1.75
C MET A 20 -7.42 2.58 2.90
N ILE A 21 -7.95 1.38 2.64
CA ILE A 21 -8.59 0.56 3.67
C ILE A 21 -7.59 0.21 4.77
N ASN A 22 -6.39 -0.20 4.40
CA ASN A 22 -5.40 -0.59 5.39
C ASN A 22 -4.84 0.60 6.15
N GLU A 23 -4.74 1.77 5.53
CA GLU A 23 -4.39 2.99 6.25
C GLU A 23 -5.42 3.33 7.32
N MET A 24 -6.70 3.25 6.97
CA MET A 24 -7.78 3.53 7.91
C MET A 24 -7.81 2.52 9.04
N ALA A 25 -7.63 1.24 8.71
CA ALA A 25 -7.62 0.18 9.72
C ALA A 25 -6.43 0.31 10.66
N LEU A 26 -5.27 0.68 10.13
CA LEU A 26 -4.08 0.92 10.94
C LEU A 26 -4.30 2.08 11.91
N GLU A 27 -4.85 3.17 11.41
CA GLU A 27 -5.14 4.36 12.22
C GLU A 27 -6.08 4.02 13.36
N GLU A 28 -7.15 3.28 13.07
CA GLU A 28 -8.12 2.86 14.09
C GLU A 28 -7.49 1.93 15.12
N SER A 29 -6.64 1.02 14.68
CA SER A 29 -5.95 0.11 15.59
C SER A 29 -4.98 0.86 16.51
N LYS A 30 -4.29 1.86 15.98
CA LYS A 30 -3.41 2.71 16.79
C LYS A 30 -4.20 3.44 17.87
N LYS A 31 -5.36 3.95 17.50
CA LYS A 31 -6.22 4.68 18.43
C LYS A 31 -6.69 3.78 19.57
N VAL A 32 -7.13 2.56 19.23
CA VAL A 32 -7.56 1.60 20.23
C VAL A 32 -6.40 1.22 21.15
N PHE A 33 -5.23 0.98 20.59
CA PHE A 33 -4.06 0.65 21.40
C PHE A 33 -3.68 1.79 22.34
N ASP A 34 -3.69 3.02 21.85
CA ASP A 34 -3.34 4.19 22.66
C ASP A 34 -4.32 4.39 23.81
N GLU A 35 -5.60 4.14 23.58
CA GLU A 35 -6.64 4.33 24.61
C GLU A 35 -6.68 3.18 25.60
N ASP A 36 -6.61 1.95 25.13
CA ASP A 36 -6.89 0.76 25.94
C ASP A 36 -5.67 -0.11 26.22
N GLN A 37 -4.54 0.13 25.54
CA GLN A 37 -3.33 -0.69 25.63
C GLN A 37 -3.63 -2.17 25.33
N ASP A 38 -4.57 -2.42 24.40
CA ASP A 38 -5.02 -3.76 24.05
C ASP A 38 -3.97 -4.45 23.17
N GLU A 39 -3.47 -5.59 23.62
CA GLU A 39 -2.48 -6.36 22.87
C GLU A 39 -3.01 -6.81 21.51
N ARG A 40 -4.31 -7.05 21.41
CA ARG A 40 -4.91 -7.43 20.13
C ARG A 40 -4.84 -6.29 19.13
N ALA A 41 -4.99 -5.06 19.61
CA ALA A 41 -4.87 -3.88 18.76
C ALA A 41 -3.42 -3.73 18.29
N LYS A 42 -2.45 -4.02 19.14
CA LYS A 42 -1.05 -4.00 18.77
C LYS A 42 -0.75 -5.01 17.65
N ILE A 43 -1.27 -6.22 17.79
CA ILE A 43 -1.10 -7.27 16.76
C ILE A 43 -1.76 -6.83 15.46
N ALA A 44 -2.95 -6.23 15.55
CA ALA A 44 -3.66 -5.72 14.38
C ALA A 44 -2.85 -4.63 13.67
N MET A 45 -2.22 -3.75 14.42
CA MET A 45 -1.37 -2.69 13.85
C MET A 45 -0.25 -3.29 13.00
N ILE A 46 0.44 -4.30 13.54
CA ILE A 46 1.53 -4.97 12.83
C ILE A 46 1.01 -5.59 11.54
N ARG A 47 -0.15 -6.24 11.61
CA ARG A 47 -0.76 -6.90 10.46
C ARG A 47 -1.15 -5.91 9.37
N TYR A 48 -1.81 -4.83 9.73
CA TYR A 48 -2.23 -3.82 8.76
C TYR A 48 -1.04 -3.08 8.18
N GLU A 49 -0.02 -2.82 8.97
CA GLU A 49 1.21 -2.21 8.51
C GLU A 49 1.91 -3.08 7.46
N SER A 50 1.97 -4.38 7.70
CA SER A 50 2.56 -5.32 6.74
C SER A 50 1.77 -5.36 5.43
N ARG A 51 0.44 -5.37 5.53
CA ARG A 51 -0.42 -5.35 4.33
C ARG A 51 -0.25 -4.04 3.57
N LEU A 52 -0.20 -2.93 4.28
CA LEU A 52 -0.02 -1.62 3.68
C LEU A 52 1.30 -1.56 2.91
N ASP A 53 2.38 -2.05 3.51
CA ASP A 53 3.67 -2.10 2.84
C ASP A 53 3.60 -2.89 1.53
N ALA A 54 2.94 -4.04 1.56
CA ALA A 54 2.80 -4.89 0.37
C ALA A 54 2.01 -4.18 -0.73
N TYR A 55 0.89 -3.57 -0.37
CA TYR A 55 0.07 -2.88 -1.37
C TYR A 55 0.75 -1.62 -1.91
N GLN A 56 1.49 -0.91 -1.08
CA GLN A 56 2.26 0.24 -1.52
C GLN A 56 3.39 -0.18 -2.47
N PHE A 57 3.98 -1.34 -2.21
CA PHE A 57 4.98 -1.90 -3.11
C PHE A 57 4.37 -2.17 -4.50
N LEU A 58 3.17 -2.74 -4.52
CA LEU A 58 2.45 -2.97 -5.79
C LEU A 58 2.09 -1.65 -6.48
N GLN A 59 1.71 -0.65 -5.71
CA GLN A 59 1.45 0.68 -6.25
C GLN A 59 2.67 1.22 -7.00
N GLY A 60 3.86 0.97 -6.46
CA GLY A 60 5.11 1.37 -7.11
C GLY A 60 5.29 0.77 -8.49
N LYS A 61 4.79 -0.47 -8.69
CA LYS A 61 4.84 -1.11 -10.00
C LYS A 61 4.01 -0.36 -11.03
N PHE A 62 2.86 0.14 -10.63
CA PHE A 62 2.01 0.95 -11.51
C PHE A 62 2.62 2.32 -11.76
N GLU A 63 3.30 2.89 -10.79
CA GLU A 63 4.03 4.15 -11.00
C GLU A 63 5.11 3.96 -12.06
N ASN A 64 5.83 2.84 -12.02
CA ASN A 64 6.80 2.51 -13.05
C ASN A 64 6.14 2.42 -14.43
N PHE A 65 4.99 1.77 -14.48
CA PHE A 65 4.24 1.63 -15.71
C PHE A 65 3.89 3.00 -16.30
N HIS A 66 3.37 3.90 -15.49
CA HIS A 66 2.97 5.24 -15.94
C HIS A 66 4.16 6.12 -16.30
N ALA A 67 5.31 5.87 -15.68
CA ALA A 67 6.54 6.61 -15.96
C ALA A 67 7.35 6.04 -17.12
N GLY A 68 6.88 4.95 -17.73
CA GLY A 68 7.60 4.31 -18.83
C GLY A 68 8.82 3.53 -18.39
N LYS A 69 8.89 3.19 -17.11
CA LYS A 69 9.99 2.39 -16.57
C LYS A 69 9.70 0.91 -16.69
N GLY A 70 10.72 0.09 -16.48
CA GLY A 70 10.55 -1.36 -16.44
C GLY A 70 9.88 -1.80 -15.14
N PHE A 71 9.31 -3.00 -15.19
CA PHE A 71 8.59 -3.55 -14.03
C PHE A 71 9.47 -3.67 -12.80
N ASN A 72 10.74 -4.03 -12.98
CA ASN A 72 11.66 -4.24 -11.87
C ASN A 72 12.42 -2.99 -11.46
N ASP A 73 12.19 -1.86 -12.13
CA ASP A 73 12.83 -0.61 -11.75
C ASP A 73 12.29 -0.12 -10.41
N LEU A 74 13.06 0.72 -9.76
CA LEU A 74 12.61 1.34 -8.51
C LEU A 74 11.78 2.58 -8.83
N PRO A 75 10.60 2.74 -8.22
CA PRO A 75 9.80 3.94 -8.42
C PRO A 75 10.54 5.17 -7.95
N ASP A 76 10.31 6.28 -8.63
CA ASP A 76 10.87 7.55 -8.22
C ASP A 76 10.35 7.90 -6.83
N GLY A 77 11.23 8.37 -5.97
CA GLY A 77 10.86 8.75 -4.63
C GLY A 77 10.78 7.62 -3.62
N LEU A 78 10.87 6.36 -4.06
CA LEU A 78 10.80 5.24 -3.13
C LEU A 78 11.94 5.29 -2.11
N PHE A 79 13.14 5.59 -2.56
CA PHE A 79 14.30 5.73 -1.69
C PHE A 79 14.64 7.20 -1.43
N GLY A 80 13.95 8.13 -2.07
CA GLY A 80 14.16 9.54 -1.86
C GLY A 80 13.80 10.00 -0.47
N GLU A 81 12.77 9.38 0.09
CA GLU A 81 12.26 9.70 1.42
C GLU A 81 12.85 8.81 2.48
N ARG A 82 13.30 7.63 2.11
CA ARG A 82 13.91 6.67 3.02
C ARG A 82 15.38 6.58 2.71
N LYS A 83 16.19 7.00 3.63
CA LYS A 83 17.65 6.90 3.47
C LYS A 83 18.12 5.61 4.07
N TYR A 84 18.44 4.71 3.22
CA TYR A 84 18.98 3.42 3.64
C TYR A 84 20.49 3.52 3.77
#